data_3f5a56130fe83c53b62aa7ba24baed62
#
_entry.id   3f5a56130fe83c53b62aa7ba24baed62
#
_cell.length_a   1.000
_cell.length_b   1.000
_cell.length_c   1.000
_cell.angle_alpha   90.00
_cell.angle_beta   90.00
_cell.angle_gamma   90.00
#
_symmetry.space_group_name_H-M   'P 1'
#
loop_
_entity.id
_entity.type
_entity.pdbx_description
1 polymer ?
#
loop_
_entity_poly.entity_id
_entity_poly.type
_entity_poly.pdbx_seq_one_letter_code
_entity_poly.pdbx_strand_id
1 'polypeptide(L)'
;MEPRNPEGGADRPRSAGGKDSGRVIVIGPYLRMRRGDAEAQTESYALRDSEARLEEAKGLARAIDLVIADALVAPISQIRPATYLGKGKVEEIVGLITGHEIELVVMDCALSPIQQRNLEKAWNTKVLDRTGLILEIFGRRAKTKEGALQVELAHLNYQRSRLVRSWTHLERQRGGFGFMGGPGETQIEADRRLIGDRIARLENEIRKVQATRRLHREGRKRVPYRVVALVGYTNAGKSTLFNRLTRAEVQAADMLFATLDPTLRALHLPHGGKAMLSDTVGFISNLPTQLVAAFRATLEEVLEADVILHVRDIAHEDAEAQQRDVDTVLRQLGIDPDAGRILEVWNKIDRFDAEERENLKNIAARRSPERPCLLVSAETGEGVDALLTAIEDRLATMRMTLDLSIDASDGAGISWLHRNSEVLAKELHDGRFDMTVRVDETKRDIVVSRFDAVPHPM
;
A
#
# COMPACT_ATOMS: atom_id res chain seq x y z
N MET A 1 -30.20 55.03 34.52
CA MET A 1 -29.42 55.30 33.27
C MET A 1 -28.47 54.13 33.09
N GLU A 2 -28.96 53.04 32.48
CA GLU A 2 -28.18 51.85 32.19
C GLU A 2 -27.50 51.98 30.80
N PRO A 3 -26.27 51.61 30.60
CA PRO A 3 -25.69 51.51 29.27
C PRO A 3 -25.95 50.13 28.66
N ARG A 4 -26.50 50.15 27.47
CA ARG A 4 -26.74 49.01 26.57
C ARG A 4 -25.45 48.32 26.18
N ASN A 5 -25.45 47.00 26.29
CA ASN A 5 -24.45 46.08 25.77
C ASN A 5 -24.66 45.89 24.24
N PRO A 6 -23.66 46.00 23.37
CA PRO A 6 -23.78 45.58 21.97
C PRO A 6 -23.43 44.07 21.88
N GLU A 7 -24.40 43.27 21.50
CA GLU A 7 -24.22 41.88 21.12
C GLU A 7 -23.36 41.81 19.86
N GLY A 8 -22.11 41.40 20.01
CA GLY A 8 -21.25 40.96 18.94
C GLY A 8 -21.52 39.50 18.64
N GLY A 9 -22.33 39.22 17.63
CA GLY A 9 -22.54 37.87 17.11
C GLY A 9 -21.25 37.30 16.57
N ALA A 10 -20.64 36.37 17.30
CA ALA A 10 -19.57 35.54 16.78
C ALA A 10 -20.17 34.59 15.76
N ASP A 11 -19.81 34.79 14.50
CA ASP A 11 -20.12 33.94 13.36
C ASP A 11 -19.44 32.60 13.59
N ARG A 12 -20.18 31.62 14.13
CA ARG A 12 -19.75 30.23 14.20
C ARG A 12 -19.67 29.71 12.76
N PRO A 13 -18.56 29.10 12.32
CA PRO A 13 -18.52 28.47 11.03
C PRO A 13 -19.61 27.40 11.00
N ARG A 14 -20.55 27.56 10.09
CA ARG A 14 -21.60 26.58 9.81
C ARG A 14 -20.91 25.24 9.54
N SER A 15 -21.21 24.25 10.34
CA SER A 15 -20.94 22.86 10.07
C SER A 15 -21.44 22.57 8.66
N ALA A 16 -20.53 22.15 7.76
CA ALA A 16 -20.87 21.74 6.43
C ALA A 16 -21.83 20.55 6.55
N GLY A 17 -23.11 20.82 6.36
CA GLY A 17 -24.12 19.81 6.14
C GLY A 17 -23.70 18.92 5.00
N GLY A 18 -24.03 17.64 5.06
CA GLY A 18 -23.72 16.63 4.07
C GLY A 18 -23.98 17.17 2.67
N LYS A 19 -22.88 17.38 1.90
CA LYS A 19 -22.99 17.63 0.47
C LYS A 19 -23.50 16.34 -0.13
N ASP A 20 -24.58 16.42 -0.90
CA ASP A 20 -25.00 15.39 -1.82
C ASP A 20 -23.75 14.83 -2.49
N SER A 21 -23.52 13.54 -2.32
CA SER A 21 -22.42 12.84 -2.96
C SER A 21 -22.70 12.94 -4.47
N GLY A 22 -21.82 13.68 -5.19
CA GLY A 22 -22.03 13.97 -6.61
C GLY A 22 -22.26 12.72 -7.43
N ARG A 23 -23.20 12.79 -8.37
CA ARG A 23 -23.50 11.68 -9.30
C ARG A 23 -22.34 11.51 -10.27
N VAL A 24 -21.82 10.30 -10.36
CA VAL A 24 -20.66 10.01 -11.20
C VAL A 24 -20.95 8.92 -12.24
N ILE A 25 -20.26 9.01 -13.37
CA ILE A 25 -20.12 7.93 -14.33
C ILE A 25 -18.69 7.40 -14.31
N VAL A 26 -18.55 6.06 -14.28
CA VAL A 26 -17.25 5.40 -14.32
C VAL A 26 -17.01 4.83 -15.70
N ILE A 27 -15.88 5.19 -16.33
CA ILE A 27 -15.56 4.78 -17.70
C ILE A 27 -14.27 3.96 -17.67
N GLY A 28 -14.34 2.72 -18.15
CA GLY A 28 -13.22 1.81 -18.37
C GLY A 28 -12.72 1.82 -19.82
N PRO A 29 -11.75 2.69 -20.20
CA PRO A 29 -11.25 2.75 -21.57
C PRO A 29 -10.15 1.70 -21.78
N TYR A 30 -10.55 0.47 -22.11
CA TYR A 30 -9.63 -0.66 -22.19
C TYR A 30 -9.26 -1.00 -23.64
N LEU A 31 -7.96 -1.28 -23.87
CA LEU A 31 -7.48 -1.70 -25.17
C LEU A 31 -8.03 -3.07 -25.55
N ARG A 32 -8.56 -3.19 -26.78
CA ARG A 32 -8.92 -4.49 -27.35
C ARG A 32 -7.65 -5.28 -27.66
N MET A 33 -7.42 -6.39 -26.96
CA MET A 33 -6.33 -7.30 -27.29
C MET A 33 -6.65 -8.03 -28.59
N ARG A 34 -5.71 -8.05 -29.54
CA ARG A 34 -5.72 -8.96 -30.67
C ARG A 34 -5.16 -10.31 -30.22
N ARG A 35 -5.75 -11.42 -30.68
CA ARG A 35 -5.17 -12.77 -30.48
C ARG A 35 -3.82 -12.81 -31.18
N GLY A 36 -2.74 -12.61 -30.47
CA GLY A 36 -1.36 -12.58 -30.99
C GLY A 36 -0.44 -11.58 -30.25
N ASP A 37 -1.00 -10.57 -29.57
CA ASP A 37 -0.20 -9.56 -28.88
C ASP A 37 0.15 -9.95 -27.42
N ALA A 38 -0.20 -11.17 -27.00
CA ALA A 38 -0.02 -11.65 -25.62
C ALA A 38 1.48 -11.79 -25.21
N GLU A 39 2.39 -11.90 -26.18
CA GLU A 39 3.82 -12.07 -25.90
C GLU A 39 4.57 -10.74 -25.69
N ALA A 40 3.99 -9.60 -26.08
CA ALA A 40 4.68 -8.31 -26.10
C ALA A 40 4.35 -7.37 -24.93
N GLN A 41 3.33 -7.68 -24.11
CA GLN A 41 2.93 -6.82 -23.00
C GLN A 41 2.99 -7.57 -21.67
N THR A 42 4.07 -7.36 -20.94
CA THR A 42 4.38 -7.89 -19.60
C THR A 42 3.50 -7.31 -18.49
N GLU A 43 2.44 -6.59 -18.81
CA GLU A 43 1.57 -5.99 -17.80
C GLU A 43 0.40 -6.92 -17.45
N SER A 44 0.47 -7.53 -16.28
CA SER A 44 -0.57 -8.38 -15.68
C SER A 44 -1.98 -7.76 -15.77
N TYR A 45 -2.05 -6.43 -15.77
CA TYR A 45 -3.30 -5.67 -15.86
C TYR A 45 -3.99 -5.79 -17.23
N ALA A 46 -3.25 -5.95 -18.32
CA ALA A 46 -3.83 -6.09 -19.65
C ALA A 46 -4.53 -7.44 -19.88
N LEU A 47 -4.19 -8.46 -19.07
CA LEU A 47 -4.75 -9.81 -19.15
C LEU A 47 -6.04 -9.99 -18.35
N ARG A 48 -6.47 -8.99 -17.56
CA ARG A 48 -7.68 -9.05 -16.76
C ARG A 48 -8.93 -8.82 -17.60
N ASP A 49 -10.02 -9.45 -17.19
CA ASP A 49 -11.31 -9.19 -17.79
C ASP A 49 -11.74 -7.72 -17.65
N SER A 50 -12.36 -7.18 -18.69
CA SER A 50 -12.78 -5.78 -18.75
C SER A 50 -13.85 -5.45 -17.70
N GLU A 51 -14.74 -6.39 -17.41
CA GLU A 51 -15.79 -6.20 -16.41
C GLU A 51 -15.22 -6.22 -15.00
N ALA A 52 -14.29 -7.14 -14.70
CA ALA A 52 -13.60 -7.19 -13.40
C ALA A 52 -12.82 -5.89 -13.13
N ARG A 53 -12.19 -5.33 -14.17
CA ARG A 53 -11.50 -4.03 -14.07
C ARG A 53 -12.47 -2.88 -13.80
N LEU A 54 -13.64 -2.88 -14.46
CA LEU A 54 -14.67 -1.87 -14.26
C LEU A 54 -15.24 -1.97 -12.84
N GLU A 55 -15.47 -3.19 -12.31
CA GLU A 55 -15.91 -3.37 -10.93
C GLU A 55 -14.88 -2.87 -9.91
N GLU A 56 -13.58 -3.08 -10.16
CA GLU A 56 -12.51 -2.50 -9.33
C GLU A 56 -12.58 -0.96 -9.36
N ALA A 57 -12.75 -0.34 -10.53
CA ALA A 57 -12.87 1.11 -10.67
C ALA A 57 -14.13 1.67 -9.96
N LYS A 58 -15.25 0.95 -10.02
CA LYS A 58 -16.47 1.26 -9.25
C LYS A 58 -16.21 1.17 -7.74
N GLY A 59 -15.47 0.14 -7.31
CA GLY A 59 -15.04 0.00 -5.90
C GLY A 59 -14.20 1.18 -5.42
N LEU A 60 -13.28 1.70 -6.26
CA LEU A 60 -12.51 2.91 -5.96
C LEU A 60 -13.40 4.15 -5.81
N ALA A 61 -14.37 4.34 -6.70
CA ALA A 61 -15.31 5.47 -6.61
C ALA A 61 -16.16 5.41 -5.34
N ARG A 62 -16.67 4.21 -4.99
CA ARG A 62 -17.42 3.98 -3.73
C ARG A 62 -16.57 4.24 -2.48
N ALA A 63 -15.25 4.02 -2.54
CA ALA A 63 -14.35 4.24 -1.41
C ALA A 63 -14.28 5.71 -0.93
N ILE A 64 -14.75 6.65 -1.74
CA ILE A 64 -14.89 8.08 -1.41
C ILE A 64 -16.34 8.56 -1.46
N ASP A 65 -17.27 7.66 -1.21
CA ASP A 65 -18.71 7.93 -1.10
C ASP A 65 -19.34 8.57 -2.36
N LEU A 66 -18.79 8.30 -3.56
CA LEU A 66 -19.40 8.76 -4.81
C LEU A 66 -20.59 7.88 -5.19
N VAL A 67 -21.69 8.52 -5.63
CA VAL A 67 -22.88 7.84 -6.13
C VAL A 67 -22.71 7.52 -7.61
N ILE A 68 -22.51 6.25 -7.93
CA ILE A 68 -22.34 5.79 -9.31
C ILE A 68 -23.73 5.75 -9.97
N ALA A 69 -23.96 6.67 -10.89
CA ALA A 69 -25.18 6.72 -11.67
C ALA A 69 -25.13 5.75 -12.86
N ASP A 70 -23.94 5.59 -13.46
CA ASP A 70 -23.71 4.66 -14.55
C ASP A 70 -22.23 4.23 -14.61
N ALA A 71 -21.94 3.10 -15.26
CA ALA A 71 -20.59 2.60 -15.48
C ALA A 71 -20.52 1.85 -16.80
N LEU A 72 -19.50 2.11 -17.61
CA LEU A 72 -19.38 1.48 -18.92
C LEU A 72 -17.95 1.12 -19.29
N VAL A 73 -17.78 -0.01 -19.96
CA VAL A 73 -16.57 -0.36 -20.68
C VAL A 73 -16.58 0.37 -22.02
N ALA A 74 -15.49 1.11 -22.29
CA ALA A 74 -15.26 1.80 -23.54
C ALA A 74 -14.10 1.15 -24.30
N PRO A 75 -14.31 0.07 -25.09
CA PRO A 75 -13.23 -0.62 -25.76
C PRO A 75 -12.58 0.28 -26.80
N ILE A 76 -11.25 0.44 -26.72
CA ILE A 76 -10.46 1.24 -27.65
C ILE A 76 -9.48 0.36 -28.45
N SER A 77 -9.27 0.70 -29.70
CA SER A 77 -8.25 0.05 -30.55
C SER A 77 -6.87 0.68 -30.39
N GLN A 78 -6.83 1.97 -30.07
CA GLN A 78 -5.62 2.74 -29.80
C GLN A 78 -5.92 3.96 -28.94
N ILE A 79 -4.96 4.38 -28.13
CA ILE A 79 -5.05 5.58 -27.31
C ILE A 79 -4.93 6.83 -28.21
N ARG A 80 -5.92 7.72 -28.16
CA ARG A 80 -5.86 8.98 -28.89
C ARG A 80 -5.10 10.02 -28.10
N PRO A 81 -4.13 10.72 -28.73
CA PRO A 81 -3.33 11.74 -28.03
C PRO A 81 -4.17 12.90 -27.46
N ALA A 82 -5.26 13.28 -28.13
CA ALA A 82 -6.08 14.43 -27.74
C ALA A 82 -7.08 14.13 -26.61
N THR A 83 -7.73 12.96 -26.61
CA THR A 83 -8.88 12.67 -25.76
C THR A 83 -8.84 11.27 -25.12
N TYR A 84 -7.77 10.48 -25.35
CA TYR A 84 -7.69 9.06 -24.98
C TYR A 84 -8.69 8.18 -25.76
N LEU A 85 -9.95 8.61 -25.85
CA LEU A 85 -11.05 7.97 -26.55
C LEU A 85 -11.19 8.46 -27.99
N GLY A 86 -11.83 7.65 -28.84
CA GLY A 86 -12.25 8.07 -30.18
C GLY A 86 -13.39 9.08 -30.14
N LYS A 87 -13.48 9.95 -31.18
CA LYS A 87 -14.45 11.03 -31.26
C LYS A 87 -15.91 10.59 -31.05
N GLY A 88 -16.35 9.51 -31.72
CA GLY A 88 -17.71 9.00 -31.57
C GLY A 88 -18.04 8.55 -30.14
N LYS A 89 -17.05 7.94 -29.43
CA LYS A 89 -17.27 7.54 -28.03
C LYS A 89 -17.33 8.77 -27.10
N VAL A 90 -16.56 9.82 -27.37
CA VAL A 90 -16.66 11.09 -26.64
C VAL A 90 -18.04 11.71 -26.81
N GLU A 91 -18.61 11.72 -28.02
CA GLU A 91 -19.95 12.22 -28.32
C GLU A 91 -21.06 11.39 -27.67
N GLU A 92 -20.95 10.07 -27.69
CA GLU A 92 -21.88 9.14 -27.01
C GLU A 92 -21.98 9.43 -25.50
N ILE A 93 -20.82 9.63 -24.85
CA ILE A 93 -20.75 9.90 -23.41
C ILE A 93 -21.40 11.24 -23.04
N VAL A 94 -21.39 12.25 -23.92
CA VAL A 94 -22.12 13.52 -23.70
C VAL A 94 -23.61 13.24 -23.43
N GLY A 95 -24.22 12.34 -24.20
CA GLY A 95 -25.63 11.96 -24.04
C GLY A 95 -25.89 11.35 -22.66
N LEU A 96 -25.00 10.47 -22.19
CA LEU A 96 -25.11 9.84 -20.87
C LEU A 96 -24.94 10.87 -19.74
N ILE A 97 -23.96 11.77 -19.85
CA ILE A 97 -23.71 12.82 -18.87
C ILE A 97 -24.94 13.70 -18.70
N THR A 98 -25.55 14.13 -19.82
CA THR A 98 -26.73 14.99 -19.81
C THR A 98 -27.95 14.24 -19.28
N GLY A 99 -28.14 12.98 -19.71
CA GLY A 99 -29.31 12.18 -19.32
C GLY A 99 -29.34 11.78 -17.84
N HIS A 100 -28.17 11.63 -17.22
CA HIS A 100 -28.04 11.22 -15.81
C HIS A 100 -27.64 12.37 -14.86
N GLU A 101 -27.56 13.60 -15.33
CA GLU A 101 -27.11 14.79 -14.55
C GLU A 101 -25.78 14.53 -13.84
N ILE A 102 -24.78 14.06 -14.59
CA ILE A 102 -23.47 13.68 -14.07
C ILE A 102 -22.62 14.91 -13.73
N GLU A 103 -22.11 14.97 -12.50
CA GLU A 103 -21.26 16.05 -12.02
C GLU A 103 -19.76 15.74 -12.17
N LEU A 104 -19.39 14.46 -12.20
CA LEU A 104 -18.01 14.01 -12.29
C LEU A 104 -17.90 12.74 -13.15
N VAL A 105 -16.92 12.74 -14.05
CA VAL A 105 -16.55 11.55 -14.82
C VAL A 105 -15.27 10.95 -14.24
N VAL A 106 -15.30 9.66 -13.92
CA VAL A 106 -14.14 8.89 -13.48
C VAL A 106 -13.62 8.06 -14.65
N MET A 107 -12.35 8.26 -15.02
CA MET A 107 -11.67 7.50 -16.07
C MET A 107 -10.72 6.47 -15.45
N ASP A 108 -10.96 5.18 -15.66
CA ASP A 108 -10.11 4.10 -15.15
C ASP A 108 -8.82 3.94 -15.98
N CYS A 109 -8.10 5.03 -16.15
CA CYS A 109 -6.80 5.09 -16.80
C CYS A 109 -6.03 6.33 -16.32
N ALA A 110 -4.73 6.38 -16.57
CA ALA A 110 -3.95 7.60 -16.40
C ALA A 110 -4.15 8.52 -17.60
N LEU A 111 -4.61 9.74 -17.37
CA LEU A 111 -4.78 10.76 -18.41
C LEU A 111 -3.59 11.70 -18.46
N SER A 112 -3.18 12.10 -19.65
CA SER A 112 -2.33 13.27 -19.78
C SER A 112 -3.14 14.54 -19.47
N PRO A 113 -2.50 15.64 -19.03
CA PRO A 113 -3.20 16.90 -18.75
C PRO A 113 -3.97 17.46 -19.95
N ILE A 114 -3.45 17.22 -21.17
CA ILE A 114 -4.11 17.62 -22.41
C ILE A 114 -5.38 16.81 -22.64
N GLN A 115 -5.30 15.47 -22.44
CA GLN A 115 -6.46 14.59 -22.57
C GLN A 115 -7.56 14.96 -21.58
N GLN A 116 -7.20 15.13 -20.29
CA GLN A 116 -8.15 15.54 -19.27
C GLN A 116 -8.85 16.85 -19.63
N ARG A 117 -8.08 17.90 -19.94
CA ARG A 117 -8.62 19.20 -20.31
C ARG A 117 -9.55 19.14 -21.52
N ASN A 118 -9.18 18.36 -22.54
CA ASN A 118 -9.98 18.22 -23.74
C ASN A 118 -11.28 17.48 -23.48
N LEU A 119 -11.25 16.46 -22.62
CA LEU A 119 -12.43 15.73 -22.17
C LEU A 119 -13.35 16.62 -21.32
N GLU A 120 -12.80 17.37 -20.36
CA GLU A 120 -13.56 18.34 -19.55
C GLU A 120 -14.25 19.39 -20.40
N LYS A 121 -13.56 19.88 -21.45
CA LYS A 121 -14.14 20.80 -22.44
C LYS A 121 -15.26 20.16 -23.26
N ALA A 122 -15.05 18.92 -23.73
CA ALA A 122 -16.01 18.23 -24.58
C ALA A 122 -17.28 17.86 -23.80
N TRP A 123 -17.15 17.50 -22.54
CA TRP A 123 -18.23 17.05 -21.67
C TRP A 123 -18.83 18.13 -20.79
N ASN A 124 -18.18 19.30 -20.71
CA ASN A 124 -18.52 20.39 -19.78
C ASN A 124 -18.69 19.88 -18.32
N THR A 125 -17.92 18.89 -17.95
CA THR A 125 -17.99 18.18 -16.66
C THR A 125 -16.58 17.89 -16.19
N LYS A 126 -16.36 17.86 -14.86
CA LYS A 126 -15.06 17.51 -14.28
C LYS A 126 -14.70 16.07 -14.62
N VAL A 127 -13.42 15.84 -14.90
CA VAL A 127 -12.88 14.51 -15.19
C VAL A 127 -11.80 14.18 -14.17
N LEU A 128 -11.91 13.05 -13.52
CA LEU A 128 -10.94 12.50 -12.60
C LEU A 128 -10.35 11.23 -13.19
N ASP A 129 -9.05 11.15 -13.32
CA ASP A 129 -8.37 9.94 -13.75
C ASP A 129 -8.10 8.99 -12.56
N ARG A 130 -7.72 7.75 -12.84
CA ARG A 130 -7.41 6.74 -11.82
C ARG A 130 -6.39 7.25 -10.79
N THR A 131 -5.35 7.96 -11.21
CA THR A 131 -4.33 8.50 -10.30
C THR A 131 -4.92 9.53 -9.35
N GLY A 132 -5.71 10.46 -9.87
CA GLY A 132 -6.41 11.45 -9.06
C GLY A 132 -7.40 10.81 -8.08
N LEU A 133 -8.14 9.80 -8.53
CA LEU A 133 -9.09 9.07 -7.67
C LEU A 133 -8.39 8.38 -6.50
N ILE A 134 -7.27 7.70 -6.75
CA ILE A 134 -6.48 7.05 -5.68
C ILE A 134 -5.93 8.10 -4.70
N LEU A 135 -5.46 9.26 -5.20
CA LEU A 135 -5.00 10.35 -4.34
C LEU A 135 -6.11 10.89 -3.43
N GLU A 136 -7.34 11.04 -3.95
CA GLU A 136 -8.49 11.48 -3.14
C GLU A 136 -8.84 10.45 -2.06
N ILE A 137 -8.81 9.15 -2.39
CA ILE A 137 -9.03 8.08 -1.40
C ILE A 137 -8.00 8.19 -0.28
N PHE A 138 -6.73 8.35 -0.63
CA PHE A 138 -5.65 8.47 0.34
C PHE A 138 -5.74 9.73 1.18
N GLY A 139 -6.16 10.86 0.59
CA GLY A 139 -6.41 12.10 1.32
C GLY A 139 -7.46 11.94 2.42
N ARG A 140 -8.50 11.15 2.17
CA ARG A 140 -9.54 10.83 3.16
C ARG A 140 -9.10 9.81 4.22
N ARG A 141 -8.14 8.93 3.89
CA ARG A 141 -7.70 7.83 4.76
C ARG A 141 -6.48 8.15 5.62
N ALA A 142 -5.67 9.13 5.24
CA ALA A 142 -4.49 9.53 6.00
C ALA A 142 -4.90 10.11 7.37
N LYS A 143 -4.63 9.36 8.44
CA LYS A 143 -4.94 9.75 9.82
C LYS A 143 -3.68 10.21 10.56
N THR A 144 -2.51 9.71 10.17
CA THR A 144 -1.24 10.12 10.78
C THR A 144 -0.71 11.40 10.16
N LYS A 145 0.06 12.18 10.93
CA LYS A 145 0.72 13.38 10.41
C LYS A 145 1.65 13.05 9.24
N GLU A 146 2.36 11.93 9.31
CA GLU A 146 3.26 11.49 8.24
C GLU A 146 2.49 11.13 6.98
N GLY A 147 1.45 10.30 7.10
CA GLY A 147 0.60 9.92 5.98
C GLY A 147 -0.04 11.15 5.31
N ALA A 148 -0.57 12.09 6.09
CA ALA A 148 -1.15 13.32 5.56
C ALA A 148 -0.14 14.17 4.77
N LEU A 149 1.08 14.34 5.29
CA LEU A 149 2.15 15.07 4.61
C LEU A 149 2.59 14.38 3.31
N GLN A 150 2.67 13.06 3.31
CA GLN A 150 3.04 12.27 2.12
C GLN A 150 1.97 12.35 1.04
N VAL A 151 0.70 12.24 1.42
CA VAL A 151 -0.42 12.39 0.48
C VAL A 151 -0.47 13.81 -0.09
N GLU A 152 -0.30 14.85 0.75
CA GLU A 152 -0.23 16.23 0.28
C GLU A 152 0.92 16.43 -0.71
N LEU A 153 2.10 15.86 -0.43
CA LEU A 153 3.26 15.92 -1.33
C LEU A 153 2.95 15.24 -2.68
N ALA A 154 2.34 14.07 -2.67
CA ALA A 154 1.95 13.36 -3.88
C ALA A 154 0.91 14.15 -4.69
N HIS A 155 -0.07 14.76 -4.02
CA HIS A 155 -1.09 15.61 -4.63
C HIS A 155 -0.49 16.85 -5.31
N LEU A 156 0.42 17.54 -4.63
CA LEU A 156 1.11 18.71 -5.21
C LEU A 156 2.01 18.31 -6.39
N ASN A 157 2.69 17.19 -6.34
CA ASN A 157 3.47 16.67 -7.48
C ASN A 157 2.58 16.36 -8.68
N TYR A 158 1.42 15.74 -8.43
CA TYR A 158 0.42 15.46 -9.45
C TYR A 158 -0.11 16.77 -10.07
N GLN A 159 -0.49 17.75 -9.27
CA GLN A 159 -0.92 19.08 -9.73
C GLN A 159 0.18 19.79 -10.52
N ARG A 160 1.43 19.80 -10.01
CA ARG A 160 2.58 20.40 -10.69
C ARG A 160 2.83 19.81 -12.07
N SER A 161 2.71 18.49 -12.21
CA SER A 161 2.87 17.82 -13.51
C SER A 161 1.83 18.26 -14.54
N ARG A 162 0.64 18.63 -14.08
CA ARG A 162 -0.45 19.09 -14.94
C ARG A 162 -0.30 20.56 -15.36
N LEU A 163 0.19 21.43 -14.50
CA LEU A 163 0.48 22.82 -14.84
C LEU A 163 1.58 22.95 -15.90
N VAL A 164 2.68 22.21 -15.80
CA VAL A 164 3.81 22.29 -16.74
C VAL A 164 3.41 21.94 -18.18
N ARG A 165 2.58 20.91 -18.35
CA ARG A 165 2.16 20.49 -19.70
C ARG A 165 1.09 21.38 -20.33
N SER A 166 0.34 22.08 -19.54
CA SER A 166 -0.61 23.11 -20.03
C SER A 166 0.12 24.27 -20.71
N TRP A 167 1.31 24.61 -20.22
CA TRP A 167 2.08 25.76 -20.68
C TRP A 167 2.84 25.53 -21.99
N THR A 168 3.46 24.35 -22.17
CA THR A 168 4.18 24.01 -23.41
C THR A 168 3.30 23.99 -24.65
N HIS A 169 1.98 23.89 -24.49
CA HIS A 169 1.04 23.94 -25.61
C HIS A 169 0.70 25.36 -26.04
N LEU A 170 0.73 26.36 -25.14
CA LEU A 170 0.50 27.75 -25.44
C LEU A 170 1.70 28.37 -26.18
N GLU A 171 2.93 27.98 -25.85
CA GLU A 171 4.14 28.43 -26.58
C GLU A 171 4.14 27.99 -28.04
N ARG A 172 3.69 26.76 -28.35
CA ARG A 172 3.64 26.24 -29.73
C ARG A 172 2.57 26.90 -30.59
N GLN A 173 1.54 27.52 -30.02
CA GLN A 173 0.51 28.24 -30.76
C GLN A 173 0.88 29.70 -31.03
N ARG A 174 1.87 30.27 -30.35
CA ARG A 174 2.41 31.62 -30.60
C ARG A 174 3.72 31.53 -31.39
N GLY A 175 3.61 31.08 -32.63
CA GLY A 175 4.69 31.27 -33.61
C GLY A 175 4.81 32.74 -33.94
N GLY A 176 5.92 33.35 -33.58
CA GLY A 176 6.35 34.61 -34.11
C GLY A 176 6.22 35.81 -33.18
N PHE A 177 7.35 36.42 -32.94
CA PHE A 177 7.65 37.71 -32.32
C PHE A 177 7.65 37.78 -30.78
N GLY A 178 8.85 37.99 -30.28
CA GLY A 178 9.26 38.07 -28.92
C GLY A 178 8.69 39.21 -28.09
N PHE A 179 8.98 39.11 -26.80
CA PHE A 179 8.98 40.18 -25.82
C PHE A 179 7.64 40.84 -25.51
N MET A 180 6.69 40.08 -24.96
CA MET A 180 5.75 40.57 -23.95
C MET A 180 5.06 39.38 -23.31
N GLY A 181 5.56 38.93 -22.16
CA GLY A 181 4.83 38.03 -21.24
C GLY A 181 3.54 38.71 -20.82
N GLY A 182 2.39 38.18 -21.29
CA GLY A 182 1.10 38.66 -20.84
C GLY A 182 0.83 38.32 -19.37
N PRO A 183 -0.11 38.99 -18.69
CA PRO A 183 -0.43 38.76 -17.26
C PRO A 183 -0.79 37.29 -16.90
N GLY A 184 -1.12 36.45 -17.91
CA GLY A 184 -1.36 35.02 -17.70
C GLY A 184 -0.10 34.18 -17.57
N GLU A 185 1.05 34.61 -18.11
CA GLU A 185 2.34 33.89 -17.94
C GLU A 185 2.86 34.04 -16.51
N THR A 186 2.80 35.24 -15.98
CA THR A 186 3.25 35.53 -14.61
C THR A 186 2.43 34.80 -13.56
N GLN A 187 1.15 34.56 -13.80
CA GLN A 187 0.31 33.82 -12.84
C GLN A 187 0.65 32.35 -12.79
N ILE A 188 0.86 31.68 -13.92
CA ILE A 188 1.23 30.26 -13.97
C ILE A 188 2.64 30.03 -13.39
N GLU A 189 3.58 30.96 -13.67
CA GLU A 189 4.91 30.89 -13.06
C GLU A 189 4.87 31.12 -11.54
N ALA A 190 4.02 32.04 -11.08
CA ALA A 190 3.79 32.29 -9.67
C ALA A 190 3.18 31.04 -8.98
N ASP A 191 2.15 30.44 -9.59
CA ASP A 191 1.52 29.21 -9.08
C ASP A 191 2.51 28.05 -9.02
N ARG A 192 3.32 27.89 -10.08
CA ARG A 192 4.37 26.85 -10.13
C ARG A 192 5.41 27.03 -9.04
N ARG A 193 5.82 28.27 -8.78
CA ARG A 193 6.77 28.60 -7.71
C ARG A 193 6.17 28.33 -6.34
N LEU A 194 4.92 28.76 -6.09
CA LEU A 194 4.21 28.50 -4.84
C LEU A 194 4.08 27.01 -4.55
N ILE A 195 3.72 26.21 -5.57
CA ILE A 195 3.68 24.74 -5.43
C ILE A 195 5.08 24.18 -5.18
N GLY A 196 6.10 24.67 -5.87
CA GLY A 196 7.49 24.26 -5.64
C GLY A 196 7.97 24.54 -4.21
N ASP A 197 7.68 25.75 -3.71
CA ASP A 197 8.02 26.16 -2.34
C ASP A 197 7.26 25.31 -1.30
N ARG A 198 5.99 24.98 -1.57
CA ARG A 198 5.21 24.10 -0.68
C ARG A 198 5.76 22.68 -0.66
N ILE A 199 6.13 22.13 -1.82
CA ILE A 199 6.78 20.81 -1.94
C ILE A 199 8.07 20.78 -1.12
N ALA A 200 8.95 21.78 -1.27
CA ALA A 200 10.21 21.83 -0.53
C ALA A 200 10.00 21.89 1.01
N ARG A 201 8.98 22.62 1.47
CA ARG A 201 8.61 22.66 2.90
C ARG A 201 8.12 21.30 3.38
N LEU A 202 7.22 20.65 2.63
CA LEU A 202 6.70 19.33 2.97
C LEU A 202 7.79 18.26 3.03
N GLU A 203 8.71 18.24 2.07
CA GLU A 203 9.86 17.33 2.07
C GLU A 203 10.75 17.52 3.32
N ASN A 204 10.92 18.77 3.77
CA ASN A 204 11.64 19.06 5.00
C ASN A 204 10.87 18.57 6.26
N GLU A 205 9.55 18.75 6.28
CA GLU A 205 8.71 18.27 7.38
C GLU A 205 8.71 16.74 7.45
N ILE A 206 8.57 16.06 6.32
CA ILE A 206 8.63 14.60 6.22
C ILE A 206 9.97 14.08 6.73
N ARG A 207 11.10 14.69 6.31
CA ARG A 207 12.45 14.32 6.82
C ARG A 207 12.56 14.43 8.33
N LYS A 208 11.97 15.44 8.95
CA LYS A 208 11.97 15.60 10.42
C LYS A 208 11.16 14.50 11.10
N VAL A 209 9.96 14.19 10.57
CA VAL A 209 9.10 13.12 11.10
C VAL A 209 9.80 11.77 10.99
N GLN A 210 10.42 11.48 9.83
CA GLN A 210 11.18 10.25 9.61
C GLN A 210 12.39 10.13 10.55
N ALA A 211 13.13 11.21 10.79
CA ALA A 211 14.23 11.22 11.75
C ALA A 211 13.77 10.88 13.18
N THR A 212 12.66 11.47 13.62
CA THR A 212 12.05 11.17 14.92
C THR A 212 11.60 9.71 15.00
N ARG A 213 10.94 9.21 13.94
CA ARG A 213 10.50 7.81 13.85
C ARG A 213 11.68 6.84 13.92
N ARG A 214 12.79 7.16 13.24
CA ARG A 214 14.04 6.36 13.31
C ARG A 214 14.58 6.27 14.73
N LEU A 215 14.62 7.37 15.47
CA LEU A 215 15.06 7.37 16.88
C LEU A 215 14.15 6.50 17.76
N HIS A 216 12.84 6.61 17.60
CA HIS A 216 11.89 5.75 18.31
C HIS A 216 12.04 4.27 17.92
N ARG A 217 12.38 3.99 16.67
CA ARG A 217 12.62 2.64 16.15
C ARG A 217 13.92 2.04 16.70
N GLU A 218 15.01 2.82 16.77
CA GLU A 218 16.25 2.40 17.42
C GLU A 218 16.04 2.07 18.92
N GLY A 219 15.15 2.81 19.58
CA GLY A 219 14.71 2.50 20.96
C GLY A 219 13.96 1.15 21.03
N ARG A 220 13.15 0.81 20.03
CA ARG A 220 12.42 -0.48 19.96
C ARG A 220 13.35 -1.66 19.61
N LYS A 221 14.42 -1.45 18.83
CA LYS A 221 15.43 -2.49 18.55
C LYS A 221 16.16 -3.00 19.80
N ARG A 222 16.05 -2.28 20.93
CA ARG A 222 16.55 -2.76 22.23
C ARG A 222 15.71 -3.90 22.83
N VAL A 223 14.47 -4.07 22.38
CA VAL A 223 13.61 -5.20 22.74
C VAL A 223 13.41 -6.01 21.44
N PRO A 224 13.96 -7.23 21.34
CA PRO A 224 14.06 -7.97 20.08
C PRO A 224 12.73 -8.66 19.71
N TYR A 225 11.66 -7.88 19.53
CA TYR A 225 10.44 -8.44 18.95
C TYR A 225 10.59 -8.56 17.45
N ARG A 226 10.32 -9.77 16.94
CA ARG A 226 10.23 -10.05 15.51
C ARG A 226 9.02 -9.35 14.90
N VAL A 227 9.15 -8.91 13.66
CA VAL A 227 8.09 -8.21 12.94
C VAL A 227 7.54 -9.10 11.83
N VAL A 228 6.22 -9.25 11.82
CA VAL A 228 5.46 -9.94 10.79
C VAL A 228 4.63 -8.89 10.07
N ALA A 229 4.74 -8.76 8.74
CA ALA A 229 3.96 -7.79 7.97
C ALA A 229 2.93 -8.47 7.09
N LEU A 230 1.71 -7.94 7.07
CA LEU A 230 0.67 -8.34 6.13
C LEU A 230 0.83 -7.54 4.83
N VAL A 231 0.93 -8.22 3.70
CA VAL A 231 0.87 -7.62 2.37
C VAL A 231 -0.18 -8.32 1.53
N GLY A 232 -0.64 -7.68 0.48
CA GLY A 232 -1.61 -8.28 -0.44
C GLY A 232 -2.49 -7.23 -1.09
N TYR A 233 -3.28 -7.67 -2.03
CA TYR A 233 -4.15 -6.80 -2.80
C TYR A 233 -5.19 -6.11 -1.91
N THR A 234 -5.78 -4.99 -2.37
CA THR A 234 -6.92 -4.36 -1.68
C THR A 234 -8.06 -5.37 -1.56
N ASN A 235 -8.77 -5.34 -0.43
CA ASN A 235 -9.89 -6.25 -0.13
C ASN A 235 -9.52 -7.76 -0.05
N ALA A 236 -8.25 -8.13 0.02
CA ALA A 236 -7.83 -9.53 0.24
C ALA A 236 -8.13 -10.05 1.67
N GLY A 237 -8.62 -9.19 2.57
CA GLY A 237 -8.94 -9.54 3.95
C GLY A 237 -7.81 -9.35 4.95
N LYS A 238 -6.78 -8.53 4.63
CA LYS A 238 -5.64 -8.25 5.53
C LYS A 238 -6.06 -7.72 6.90
N SER A 239 -6.86 -6.68 6.93
CA SER A 239 -7.30 -6.04 8.19
C SER A 239 -8.23 -6.94 8.99
N THR A 240 -9.04 -7.78 8.34
CA THR A 240 -9.86 -8.82 9.00
C THR A 240 -8.97 -9.86 9.65
N LEU A 241 -7.95 -10.35 8.92
CA LEU A 241 -6.97 -11.31 9.44
C LEU A 241 -6.16 -10.69 10.58
N PHE A 242 -5.73 -9.43 10.44
CA PHE A 242 -5.04 -8.69 11.49
C PHE A 242 -5.86 -8.63 12.78
N ASN A 243 -7.15 -8.26 12.69
CA ASN A 243 -8.04 -8.20 13.85
C ASN A 243 -8.18 -9.56 14.53
N ARG A 244 -8.34 -10.62 13.74
CA ARG A 244 -8.46 -11.98 14.28
C ARG A 244 -7.18 -12.43 14.98
N LEU A 245 -6.02 -12.22 14.39
CA LEU A 245 -4.73 -12.61 14.94
C LEU A 245 -4.34 -11.82 16.19
N THR A 246 -4.71 -10.54 16.26
CA THR A 246 -4.31 -9.65 17.36
C THR A 246 -5.42 -9.39 18.38
N ARG A 247 -6.63 -9.90 18.14
CA ARG A 247 -7.85 -9.60 18.93
C ARG A 247 -8.13 -8.08 19.01
N ALA A 248 -7.76 -7.35 17.97
CA ALA A 248 -7.98 -5.92 17.86
C ALA A 248 -9.31 -5.64 17.13
N GLU A 249 -9.83 -4.43 17.30
CA GLU A 249 -11.00 -3.92 16.57
C GLU A 249 -10.58 -2.79 15.63
N VAL A 250 -9.63 -3.06 14.73
CA VAL A 250 -9.32 -2.12 13.65
C VAL A 250 -10.48 -2.15 12.65
N GLN A 251 -10.89 -1.00 12.15
CA GLN A 251 -11.99 -0.89 11.21
C GLN A 251 -11.69 -1.70 9.94
N ALA A 252 -12.19 -2.92 9.89
CA ALA A 252 -12.21 -3.75 8.71
C ALA A 252 -13.52 -3.43 7.96
N ALA A 253 -13.40 -2.72 6.84
CA ALA A 253 -14.55 -2.41 5.99
C ALA A 253 -14.35 -3.11 4.64
N ASP A 254 -15.42 -3.55 4.02
CA ASP A 254 -15.43 -4.09 2.66
C ASP A 254 -15.26 -2.94 1.64
N MET A 255 -14.14 -2.23 1.79
CA MET A 255 -13.81 -1.05 1.00
C MET A 255 -12.33 -1.09 0.60
N LEU A 256 -12.06 -0.65 -0.63
CA LEU A 256 -10.69 -0.53 -1.12
C LEU A 256 -9.90 0.49 -0.29
N PHE A 257 -8.65 0.16 0.06
CA PHE A 257 -7.78 0.97 0.91
C PHE A 257 -8.37 1.31 2.29
N ALA A 258 -8.95 0.31 2.97
CA ALA A 258 -9.47 0.49 4.34
C ALA A 258 -8.34 0.93 5.30
N THR A 259 -7.14 0.41 5.13
CA THR A 259 -5.93 0.77 5.90
C THR A 259 -4.96 1.53 5.01
N LEU A 260 -4.52 2.71 5.44
CA LEU A 260 -3.46 3.50 4.81
C LEU A 260 -2.23 3.61 5.73
N ASP A 261 -2.46 3.97 7.00
CA ASP A 261 -1.40 4.07 8.00
C ASP A 261 -1.14 2.69 8.62
N PRO A 262 0.12 2.23 8.71
CA PRO A 262 0.43 0.92 9.27
C PRO A 262 0.07 0.88 10.76
N THR A 263 -0.54 -0.22 11.17
CA THR A 263 -0.90 -0.48 12.56
C THR A 263 -0.10 -1.65 13.09
N LEU A 264 0.64 -1.43 14.19
CA LEU A 264 1.43 -2.45 14.87
C LEU A 264 0.72 -2.95 16.12
N ARG A 265 0.62 -4.29 16.30
CA ARG A 265 0.08 -4.94 17.49
C ARG A 265 0.89 -6.18 17.87
N ALA A 266 0.85 -6.53 19.13
CA ALA A 266 1.46 -7.76 19.60
C ALA A 266 0.70 -8.97 19.08
N LEU A 267 1.44 -9.93 18.52
CA LEU A 267 0.99 -11.25 18.09
C LEU A 267 1.49 -12.26 19.10
N HIS A 268 0.58 -13.06 19.66
CA HIS A 268 0.92 -14.16 20.55
C HIS A 268 1.02 -15.45 19.73
N LEU A 269 2.15 -16.12 19.86
CA LEU A 269 2.44 -17.37 19.15
C LEU A 269 2.07 -18.58 20.02
N PRO A 270 1.80 -19.75 19.42
CA PRO A 270 1.27 -20.92 20.13
C PRO A 270 2.12 -21.39 21.32
N HIS A 271 3.45 -21.38 21.17
CA HIS A 271 4.38 -21.83 22.22
C HIS A 271 4.88 -20.71 23.14
N GLY A 272 4.11 -19.61 23.25
CA GLY A 272 4.37 -18.50 24.18
C GLY A 272 5.30 -17.42 23.65
N GLY A 273 5.79 -17.55 22.42
CA GLY A 273 6.54 -16.51 21.73
C GLY A 273 5.67 -15.28 21.47
N LYS A 274 6.32 -14.11 21.30
CA LYS A 274 5.67 -12.86 20.92
C LYS A 274 6.35 -12.28 19.69
N ALA A 275 5.53 -11.81 18.74
CA ALA A 275 5.95 -11.03 17.58
C ALA A 275 5.12 -9.74 17.49
N MET A 276 5.53 -8.83 16.63
CA MET A 276 4.74 -7.66 16.27
C MET A 276 4.13 -7.89 14.90
N LEU A 277 2.81 -7.81 14.80
CA LEU A 277 2.10 -7.89 13.52
C LEU A 277 1.82 -6.48 13.02
N SER A 278 2.12 -6.23 11.75
CA SER A 278 1.86 -4.97 11.05
C SER A 278 0.79 -5.18 9.98
N ASP A 279 -0.32 -4.43 10.05
CA ASP A 279 -1.24 -4.27 8.93
C ASP A 279 -0.74 -3.16 8.03
N THR A 280 -0.74 -3.38 6.72
CA THR A 280 -0.21 -2.42 5.74
C THR A 280 -1.25 -2.02 4.71
N VAL A 281 -0.94 -0.98 3.94
CA VAL A 281 -1.77 -0.55 2.82
C VAL A 281 -1.96 -1.67 1.79
N GLY A 282 -3.17 -1.83 1.28
CA GLY A 282 -3.44 -2.77 0.19
C GLY A 282 -2.85 -2.30 -1.13
N PHE A 283 -2.28 -3.23 -1.88
CA PHE A 283 -1.83 -2.96 -3.25
C PHE A 283 -3.01 -2.97 -4.22
N ILE A 284 -2.85 -2.28 -5.31
CA ILE A 284 -3.79 -2.24 -6.42
C ILE A 284 -3.03 -2.21 -7.74
N SER A 285 -3.68 -2.66 -8.79
CA SER A 285 -3.11 -2.62 -10.14
C SER A 285 -2.79 -1.19 -10.59
N ASN A 286 -1.74 -1.03 -11.39
CA ASN A 286 -1.31 0.26 -11.93
C ASN A 286 -1.15 1.36 -10.88
N LEU A 287 -0.61 1.02 -9.71
CA LEU A 287 -0.28 2.01 -8.69
C LEU A 287 0.80 2.95 -9.26
N PRO A 288 0.53 4.26 -9.39
CA PRO A 288 1.50 5.20 -9.93
C PRO A 288 2.80 5.19 -9.11
N THR A 289 3.97 5.16 -9.78
CA THR A 289 5.28 5.15 -9.12
C THR A 289 5.50 6.32 -8.16
N GLN A 290 4.88 7.47 -8.44
CA GLN A 290 4.88 8.63 -7.54
C GLN A 290 4.18 8.31 -6.20
N LEU A 291 3.12 7.49 -6.23
CA LEU A 291 2.43 7.04 -5.03
C LEU A 291 3.24 5.97 -4.29
N VAL A 292 3.89 5.04 -4.99
CA VAL A 292 4.80 4.06 -4.37
C VAL A 292 5.90 4.78 -3.59
N ALA A 293 6.47 5.85 -4.15
CA ALA A 293 7.47 6.67 -3.45
C ALA A 293 6.89 7.38 -2.21
N ALA A 294 5.66 7.90 -2.30
CA ALA A 294 4.96 8.52 -1.17
C ALA A 294 4.65 7.50 -0.05
N PHE A 295 4.36 6.25 -0.41
CA PHE A 295 4.09 5.17 0.55
C PHE A 295 5.32 4.42 1.04
N ARG A 296 6.51 4.75 0.53
CA ARG A 296 7.75 4.09 0.95
C ARG A 296 7.89 4.01 2.48
N ALA A 297 7.47 5.06 3.18
CA ALA A 297 7.51 5.08 4.65
C ALA A 297 6.50 4.13 5.33
N THR A 298 5.33 3.91 4.72
CA THR A 298 4.35 2.92 5.20
C THR A 298 4.77 1.49 4.83
N LEU A 299 5.51 1.35 3.72
CA LEU A 299 6.06 0.08 3.25
C LEU A 299 7.42 -0.26 3.89
N GLU A 300 8.05 0.68 4.62
CA GLU A 300 9.27 0.40 5.38
C GLU A 300 9.08 -0.71 6.42
N GLU A 301 7.88 -0.84 6.99
CA GLU A 301 7.55 -1.93 7.90
C GLU A 301 7.60 -3.30 7.19
N VAL A 302 7.28 -3.36 5.89
CA VAL A 302 7.40 -4.57 5.07
C VAL A 302 8.86 -4.87 4.76
N LEU A 303 9.67 -3.83 4.47
CA LEU A 303 11.10 -3.98 4.21
C LEU A 303 11.85 -4.56 5.42
N GLU A 304 11.47 -4.13 6.63
CA GLU A 304 12.10 -4.53 7.88
C GLU A 304 11.46 -5.80 8.51
N ALA A 305 10.35 -6.30 7.94
CA ALA A 305 9.69 -7.48 8.46
C ALA A 305 10.56 -8.73 8.35
N ASP A 306 10.62 -9.52 9.42
CA ASP A 306 11.25 -10.84 9.42
C ASP A 306 10.46 -11.83 8.58
N VAL A 307 9.13 -11.79 8.66
CA VAL A 307 8.20 -12.63 7.89
C VAL A 307 7.16 -11.74 7.22
N ILE A 308 6.86 -12.03 5.97
CA ILE A 308 5.84 -11.35 5.19
C ILE A 308 4.70 -12.34 4.90
N LEU A 309 3.49 -11.99 5.32
CA LEU A 309 2.29 -12.75 5.01
C LEU A 309 1.64 -12.17 3.76
N HIS A 310 1.77 -12.84 2.63
CA HIS A 310 1.10 -12.42 1.39
C HIS A 310 -0.34 -12.96 1.38
N VAL A 311 -1.28 -12.13 1.80
CA VAL A 311 -2.70 -12.46 1.88
C VAL A 311 -3.35 -12.30 0.51
N ARG A 312 -3.95 -13.39 0.01
CA ARG A 312 -4.62 -13.45 -1.29
C ARG A 312 -6.10 -13.79 -1.11
N ASP A 313 -6.96 -13.11 -1.83
CA ASP A 313 -8.36 -13.53 -2.00
C ASP A 313 -8.41 -14.61 -3.06
N ILE A 314 -8.45 -15.88 -2.62
CA ILE A 314 -8.41 -17.00 -3.57
C ILE A 314 -9.78 -17.23 -4.26
N ALA A 315 -10.84 -16.64 -3.73
CA ALA A 315 -12.17 -16.71 -4.31
C ALA A 315 -12.39 -15.66 -5.41
N HIS A 316 -11.42 -14.77 -5.63
CA HIS A 316 -11.52 -13.77 -6.69
C HIS A 316 -11.06 -14.33 -8.03
N GLU A 317 -11.83 -14.04 -9.10
CA GLU A 317 -11.53 -14.52 -10.47
C GLU A 317 -10.13 -14.13 -10.95
N ASP A 318 -9.65 -12.93 -10.56
CA ASP A 318 -8.34 -12.40 -10.91
C ASP A 318 -7.25 -12.71 -9.86
N ALA A 319 -7.42 -13.71 -8.99
CA ALA A 319 -6.48 -13.99 -7.88
C ALA A 319 -5.01 -14.12 -8.32
N GLU A 320 -4.76 -14.76 -9.48
CA GLU A 320 -3.42 -14.93 -10.05
C GLU A 320 -2.85 -13.61 -10.62
N ALA A 321 -3.69 -12.77 -11.21
CA ALA A 321 -3.26 -11.46 -11.70
C ALA A 321 -2.93 -10.51 -10.53
N GLN A 322 -3.76 -10.53 -9.48
CA GLN A 322 -3.52 -9.78 -8.25
C GLN A 322 -2.21 -10.20 -7.57
N GLN A 323 -1.90 -11.51 -7.55
CA GLN A 323 -0.61 -12.00 -7.04
C GLN A 323 0.56 -11.38 -7.79
N ARG A 324 0.53 -11.43 -9.14
CA ARG A 324 1.61 -10.87 -9.98
C ARG A 324 1.80 -9.38 -9.75
N ASP A 325 0.72 -8.63 -9.56
CA ASP A 325 0.80 -7.20 -9.25
C ASP A 325 1.49 -6.96 -7.91
N VAL A 326 1.13 -7.72 -6.88
CA VAL A 326 1.77 -7.64 -5.55
C VAL A 326 3.25 -8.02 -5.64
N ASP A 327 3.60 -9.11 -6.30
CA ASP A 327 4.98 -9.56 -6.51
C ASP A 327 5.81 -8.50 -7.26
N THR A 328 5.20 -7.81 -8.24
CA THR A 328 5.84 -6.71 -8.97
C THR A 328 6.16 -5.53 -8.05
N VAL A 329 5.23 -5.13 -7.19
CA VAL A 329 5.48 -4.05 -6.21
C VAL A 329 6.53 -4.48 -5.18
N LEU A 330 6.51 -5.72 -4.70
CA LEU A 330 7.53 -6.23 -3.77
C LEU A 330 8.93 -6.18 -4.40
N ARG A 331 9.09 -6.59 -5.67
CA ARG A 331 10.37 -6.46 -6.40
C ARG A 331 10.82 -5.00 -6.57
N GLN A 332 9.89 -4.07 -6.84
CA GLN A 332 10.20 -2.64 -6.91
C GLN A 332 10.69 -2.08 -5.56
N LEU A 333 10.25 -2.67 -4.46
CA LEU A 333 10.73 -2.35 -3.11
C LEU A 333 12.05 -3.03 -2.75
N GLY A 334 12.58 -3.90 -3.62
CA GLY A 334 13.82 -4.66 -3.37
C GLY A 334 13.60 -5.94 -2.57
N ILE A 335 12.37 -6.42 -2.47
CA ILE A 335 12.04 -7.70 -1.83
C ILE A 335 11.89 -8.75 -2.93
N ASP A 336 12.70 -9.80 -2.85
CA ASP A 336 12.53 -10.96 -3.71
C ASP A 336 11.38 -11.83 -3.15
N PRO A 337 10.30 -12.04 -3.92
CA PRO A 337 9.19 -12.89 -3.48
C PRO A 337 9.57 -14.34 -3.21
N ASP A 338 10.67 -14.81 -3.78
CA ASP A 338 11.13 -16.20 -3.70
C ASP A 338 12.24 -16.41 -2.64
N ALA A 339 12.64 -15.36 -1.91
CA ALA A 339 13.71 -15.37 -0.91
C ALA A 339 13.36 -16.04 0.42
N GLY A 340 12.30 -16.83 0.51
CA GLY A 340 11.94 -17.59 1.71
C GLY A 340 11.38 -16.78 2.90
N ARG A 341 11.25 -15.45 2.75
CA ARG A 341 10.65 -14.58 3.79
C ARG A 341 9.12 -14.49 3.70
N ILE A 342 8.54 -14.99 2.61
CA ILE A 342 7.12 -14.85 2.31
C ILE A 342 6.40 -16.17 2.61
N LEU A 343 5.30 -16.08 3.39
CA LEU A 343 4.30 -17.10 3.53
C LEU A 343 3.06 -16.68 2.75
N GLU A 344 2.60 -17.49 1.79
CA GLU A 344 1.33 -17.23 1.11
C GLU A 344 0.16 -17.62 2.02
N VAL A 345 -0.81 -16.72 2.16
CA VAL A 345 -2.05 -16.94 2.90
C VAL A 345 -3.22 -16.87 1.93
N TRP A 346 -3.76 -18.03 1.57
CA TRP A 346 -4.93 -18.14 0.72
C TRP A 346 -6.19 -17.94 1.57
N ASN A 347 -6.68 -16.71 1.56
CA ASN A 347 -7.81 -16.29 2.38
C ASN A 347 -9.14 -16.45 1.65
N LYS A 348 -10.23 -16.38 2.42
CA LYS A 348 -11.63 -16.50 1.99
C LYS A 348 -12.01 -17.91 1.50
N ILE A 349 -11.40 -18.94 2.09
CA ILE A 349 -11.73 -20.34 1.79
C ILE A 349 -13.16 -20.72 2.19
N ASP A 350 -13.79 -19.93 3.05
CA ASP A 350 -15.20 -20.05 3.43
C ASP A 350 -16.18 -19.92 2.26
N ARG A 351 -15.75 -19.30 1.14
CA ARG A 351 -16.54 -19.12 -0.07
C ARG A 351 -16.60 -20.33 -1.00
N PHE A 352 -15.80 -21.35 -0.70
CA PHE A 352 -15.73 -22.59 -1.48
C PHE A 352 -16.48 -23.71 -0.80
N ASP A 353 -16.97 -24.67 -1.58
CA ASP A 353 -17.55 -25.89 -1.07
C ASP A 353 -16.47 -26.88 -0.58
N ALA A 354 -16.89 -28.04 -0.06
CA ALA A 354 -15.97 -29.02 0.53
C ALA A 354 -15.02 -29.66 -0.49
N GLU A 355 -15.51 -29.91 -1.72
CA GLU A 355 -14.73 -30.52 -2.81
C GLU A 355 -13.68 -29.54 -3.33
N GLU A 356 -14.09 -28.32 -3.57
CA GLU A 356 -13.20 -27.22 -3.98
C GLU A 356 -12.10 -26.96 -2.95
N ARG A 357 -12.42 -26.95 -1.64
CA ARG A 357 -11.42 -26.80 -0.56
C ARG A 357 -10.40 -27.93 -0.54
N GLU A 358 -10.84 -29.17 -0.77
CA GLU A 358 -9.91 -30.29 -0.84
C GLU A 358 -8.97 -30.19 -2.05
N ASN A 359 -9.49 -29.73 -3.19
CA ASN A 359 -8.66 -29.43 -4.35
C ASN A 359 -7.64 -28.32 -4.06
N LEU A 360 -8.05 -27.24 -3.38
CA LEU A 360 -7.14 -26.17 -2.95
C LEU A 360 -6.05 -26.68 -2.01
N LYS A 361 -6.35 -27.58 -1.06
CA LYS A 361 -5.36 -28.21 -0.20
C LYS A 361 -4.32 -29.01 -1.00
N ASN A 362 -4.79 -29.80 -1.97
CA ASN A 362 -3.92 -30.56 -2.85
C ASN A 362 -3.00 -29.67 -3.70
N ILE A 363 -3.50 -28.53 -4.18
CA ILE A 363 -2.70 -27.53 -4.92
C ILE A 363 -1.68 -26.88 -3.98
N ALA A 364 -2.09 -26.47 -2.77
CA ALA A 364 -1.22 -25.86 -1.78
C ALA A 364 -0.08 -26.80 -1.34
N ALA A 365 -0.38 -28.09 -1.16
CA ALA A 365 0.62 -29.11 -0.78
C ALA A 365 1.69 -29.34 -1.87
N ARG A 366 1.41 -29.01 -3.12
CA ARG A 366 2.37 -29.13 -4.25
C ARG A 366 3.24 -27.90 -4.45
N ARG A 367 3.00 -26.82 -3.66
CA ARG A 367 3.81 -25.60 -3.74
C ARG A 367 5.22 -25.82 -3.20
N SER A 368 6.14 -24.97 -3.66
CA SER A 368 7.54 -25.03 -3.20
C SER A 368 7.63 -24.82 -1.68
N PRO A 369 8.48 -25.58 -0.98
CA PRO A 369 8.77 -25.36 0.43
C PRO A 369 9.33 -23.97 0.73
N GLU A 370 9.94 -23.31 -0.24
CA GLU A 370 10.47 -21.94 -0.10
C GLU A 370 9.35 -20.91 0.02
N ARG A 371 8.20 -21.16 -0.62
CA ARG A 371 7.01 -20.31 -0.57
C ARG A 371 5.77 -21.13 -0.19
N PRO A 372 5.68 -21.58 1.08
CA PRO A 372 4.59 -22.42 1.54
C PRO A 372 3.28 -21.62 1.52
N CYS A 373 2.19 -22.34 1.26
CA CYS A 373 0.85 -21.80 1.15
C CYS A 373 -0.05 -22.35 2.27
N LEU A 374 -0.77 -21.49 2.93
CA LEU A 374 -1.68 -21.78 4.03
C LEU A 374 -3.10 -21.33 3.69
N LEU A 375 -4.05 -22.23 3.82
CA LEU A 375 -5.46 -21.97 3.58
C LEU A 375 -6.11 -21.42 4.84
N VAL A 376 -6.76 -20.26 4.73
CA VAL A 376 -7.31 -19.53 5.88
C VAL A 376 -8.66 -18.91 5.54
N SER A 377 -9.57 -18.87 6.48
CA SER A 377 -10.68 -17.92 6.49
C SER A 377 -10.49 -16.91 7.62
N ALA A 378 -10.19 -15.67 7.30
CA ALA A 378 -10.12 -14.61 8.30
C ALA A 378 -11.48 -14.33 8.95
N GLU A 379 -12.59 -14.66 8.29
CA GLU A 379 -13.94 -14.45 8.77
C GLU A 379 -14.37 -15.54 9.76
N THR A 380 -14.17 -16.81 9.43
CA THR A 380 -14.59 -17.93 10.31
C THR A 380 -13.53 -18.31 11.33
N GLY A 381 -12.24 -18.10 11.01
CA GLY A 381 -11.09 -18.52 11.81
C GLY A 381 -10.50 -19.85 11.39
N GLU A 382 -11.05 -20.49 10.36
CA GLU A 382 -10.51 -21.76 9.84
C GLU A 382 -9.06 -21.55 9.35
N GLY A 383 -8.14 -22.45 9.71
CA GLY A 383 -6.74 -22.41 9.31
C GLY A 383 -5.86 -21.42 10.07
N VAL A 384 -6.40 -20.59 10.96
CA VAL A 384 -5.65 -19.55 11.69
C VAL A 384 -4.61 -20.15 12.64
N ASP A 385 -4.92 -21.25 13.32
CA ASP A 385 -3.97 -21.92 14.23
C ASP A 385 -2.78 -22.50 13.45
N ALA A 386 -3.03 -23.10 12.28
CA ALA A 386 -1.97 -23.58 11.39
C ALA A 386 -1.09 -22.43 10.88
N LEU A 387 -1.71 -21.28 10.57
CA LEU A 387 -0.97 -20.07 10.18
C LEU A 387 -0.08 -19.56 11.31
N LEU A 388 -0.58 -19.53 12.56
CA LEU A 388 0.21 -19.10 13.72
C LEU A 388 1.41 -20.04 13.96
N THR A 389 1.22 -21.34 13.83
CA THR A 389 2.30 -22.33 13.92
C THR A 389 3.34 -22.13 12.83
N ALA A 390 2.90 -21.95 11.58
CA ALA A 390 3.82 -21.71 10.46
C ALA A 390 4.61 -20.40 10.59
N ILE A 391 4.00 -19.35 11.16
CA ILE A 391 4.71 -18.10 11.47
C ILE A 391 5.79 -18.37 12.52
N GLU A 392 5.45 -19.10 13.61
CA GLU A 392 6.38 -19.42 14.68
C GLU A 392 7.56 -20.26 14.18
N ASP A 393 7.29 -21.30 13.39
CA ASP A 393 8.31 -22.13 12.76
C ASP A 393 9.24 -21.32 11.86
N ARG A 394 8.67 -20.42 11.02
CA ARG A 394 9.47 -19.57 10.15
C ARG A 394 10.35 -18.60 10.94
N LEU A 395 9.84 -18.02 12.02
CA LEU A 395 10.62 -17.17 12.92
C LEU A 395 11.69 -17.96 13.68
N ALA A 396 11.43 -19.24 14.00
CA ALA A 396 12.40 -20.11 14.64
C ALA A 396 13.56 -20.50 13.72
N THR A 397 13.31 -20.75 12.43
CA THR A 397 14.37 -21.07 11.44
C THR A 397 15.36 -19.92 11.20
N MET A 398 14.99 -18.71 11.53
CA MET A 398 15.86 -17.52 11.45
C MET A 398 16.76 -17.34 12.67
N ARG A 399 16.72 -18.26 13.63
CA ARG A 399 17.55 -18.26 14.84
C ARG A 399 18.50 -19.44 14.80
N MET A 400 19.75 -19.19 15.13
CA MET A 400 20.77 -20.21 15.31
C MET A 400 21.07 -20.40 16.78
N THR A 401 21.26 -21.64 17.17
CA THR A 401 21.78 -21.98 18.51
C THR A 401 23.29 -22.09 18.41
N LEU A 402 23.98 -21.36 19.27
CA LEU A 402 25.44 -21.32 19.36
C LEU A 402 25.88 -21.67 20.77
N ASP A 403 26.95 -22.45 20.88
CA ASP A 403 27.65 -22.69 22.11
C ASP A 403 28.89 -21.80 22.21
N LEU A 404 29.11 -21.24 23.36
CA LEU A 404 30.25 -20.39 23.63
C LEU A 404 30.72 -20.52 25.07
N SER A 405 31.98 -20.22 25.30
CA SER A 405 32.58 -20.15 26.64
C SER A 405 33.12 -18.76 26.90
N ILE A 406 32.65 -18.10 27.95
CA ILE A 406 33.04 -16.74 28.32
C ILE A 406 33.59 -16.71 29.74
N ASP A 407 34.66 -15.92 29.99
CA ASP A 407 35.20 -15.73 31.30
C ASP A 407 34.15 -15.15 32.26
N ALA A 408 34.04 -15.73 33.47
CA ALA A 408 33.05 -15.30 34.45
C ALA A 408 33.29 -13.85 34.94
N SER A 409 34.49 -13.33 34.77
CA SER A 409 34.87 -11.93 35.08
C SER A 409 34.42 -10.95 33.97
N ASP A 410 34.11 -11.40 32.73
CA ASP A 410 33.64 -10.53 31.65
C ASP A 410 32.15 -10.20 31.81
N GLY A 411 31.82 -9.43 32.84
CA GLY A 411 30.46 -8.95 33.07
C GLY A 411 29.87 -8.14 31.91
N ALA A 412 30.75 -7.46 31.12
CA ALA A 412 30.29 -6.69 29.95
C ALA A 412 29.87 -7.57 28.80
N GLY A 413 30.62 -8.64 28.51
CA GLY A 413 30.28 -9.66 27.50
C GLY A 413 29.03 -10.42 27.88
N ILE A 414 28.90 -10.88 29.12
CA ILE A 414 27.74 -11.55 29.64
C ILE A 414 26.49 -10.66 29.51
N SER A 415 26.58 -9.40 29.95
CA SER A 415 25.49 -8.43 29.84
C SER A 415 25.12 -8.14 28.38
N TRP A 416 26.09 -8.15 27.47
CA TRP A 416 25.85 -7.98 26.04
C TRP A 416 25.09 -9.20 25.46
N LEU A 417 25.51 -10.42 25.82
CA LEU A 417 24.81 -11.65 25.40
C LEU A 417 23.36 -11.67 25.86
N HIS A 418 23.09 -11.38 27.13
CA HIS A 418 21.72 -11.30 27.65
C HIS A 418 20.85 -10.25 26.94
N ARG A 419 21.44 -9.19 26.39
CA ARG A 419 20.70 -8.16 25.63
C ARG A 419 20.53 -8.48 24.15
N ASN A 420 21.38 -9.34 23.58
CA ASN A 420 21.45 -9.58 22.14
C ASN A 420 21.15 -11.01 21.72
N SER A 421 20.96 -11.92 22.68
CA SER A 421 20.64 -13.34 22.47
C SER A 421 19.68 -13.84 23.55
N GLU A 422 19.06 -14.98 23.28
CA GLU A 422 18.29 -15.75 24.26
C GLU A 422 19.22 -16.80 24.86
N VAL A 423 19.49 -16.72 26.16
CA VAL A 423 20.34 -17.70 26.86
C VAL A 423 19.48 -18.91 27.21
N LEU A 424 19.79 -20.06 26.60
CA LEU A 424 19.07 -21.32 26.80
C LEU A 424 19.66 -22.11 27.96
N ALA A 425 20.98 -22.17 28.07
CA ALA A 425 21.70 -22.81 29.17
C ALA A 425 22.90 -21.95 29.58
N LYS A 426 23.26 -22.04 30.86
CA LYS A 426 24.45 -21.36 31.42
C LYS A 426 24.97 -22.19 32.57
N GLU A 427 26.17 -22.72 32.43
CA GLU A 427 26.85 -23.51 33.43
C GLU A 427 28.23 -22.88 33.75
N LEU A 428 28.70 -23.04 34.97
CA LEU A 428 30.00 -22.51 35.39
C LEU A 428 30.99 -23.67 35.53
N HIS A 429 32.03 -23.66 34.68
CA HIS A 429 33.14 -24.62 34.73
C HIS A 429 34.46 -23.86 34.76
N ASP A 430 35.31 -24.18 35.71
CA ASP A 430 36.69 -23.66 35.82
C ASP A 430 36.83 -22.14 35.68
N GLY A 431 35.87 -21.35 36.23
CA GLY A 431 35.88 -19.90 36.16
C GLY A 431 35.38 -19.32 34.85
N ARG A 432 34.83 -20.12 33.94
CA ARG A 432 34.21 -19.76 32.69
C ARG A 432 32.74 -20.17 32.68
N PHE A 433 31.89 -19.37 32.05
CA PHE A 433 30.53 -19.76 31.78
C PHE A 433 30.44 -20.42 30.38
N ASP A 434 30.06 -21.68 30.36
CA ASP A 434 29.65 -22.35 29.15
C ASP A 434 28.16 -22.04 28.92
N MET A 435 27.87 -21.43 27.81
CA MET A 435 26.55 -20.89 27.52
C MET A 435 26.07 -21.40 26.15
N THR A 436 24.84 -21.90 26.14
CA THR A 436 24.10 -22.15 24.90
C THR A 436 23.19 -20.98 24.68
N VAL A 437 23.40 -20.27 23.58
CA VAL A 437 22.63 -19.07 23.25
C VAL A 437 21.94 -19.23 21.91
N ARG A 438 20.71 -18.76 21.81
CA ARG A 438 19.99 -18.65 20.56
C ARG A 438 20.07 -17.23 20.05
N VAL A 439 20.68 -17.08 18.88
CA VAL A 439 20.95 -15.78 18.24
C VAL A 439 20.23 -15.63 16.93
N ASP A 440 19.98 -14.40 16.59
CA ASP A 440 19.52 -14.01 15.27
C ASP A 440 20.61 -14.25 14.23
N GLU A 441 20.25 -14.73 13.04
CA GLU A 441 21.18 -14.96 11.96
C GLU A 441 21.98 -13.68 11.61
N THR A 442 21.36 -12.51 11.69
CA THR A 442 22.01 -11.21 11.47
C THR A 442 23.08 -10.87 12.49
N LYS A 443 23.06 -11.48 13.69
CA LYS A 443 24.02 -11.29 14.77
C LYS A 443 25.03 -12.43 14.92
N ARG A 444 24.84 -13.50 14.14
CA ARG A 444 25.71 -14.70 14.17
C ARG A 444 27.18 -14.32 14.09
N ASP A 445 27.56 -13.58 13.07
CA ASP A 445 28.97 -13.27 12.81
C ASP A 445 29.58 -12.41 13.92
N ILE A 446 28.78 -11.55 14.56
CA ILE A 446 29.20 -10.74 15.70
C ILE A 446 29.46 -11.64 16.93
N VAL A 447 28.55 -12.60 17.20
CA VAL A 447 28.69 -13.51 18.35
C VAL A 447 29.85 -14.46 18.12
N VAL A 448 29.95 -15.04 16.91
CA VAL A 448 31.06 -15.94 16.54
C VAL A 448 32.40 -15.23 16.67
N SER A 449 32.56 -14.04 16.09
CA SER A 449 33.82 -13.31 16.12
C SER A 449 34.19 -12.75 17.47
N ARG A 450 33.23 -12.44 18.35
CA ARG A 450 33.49 -11.84 19.66
C ARG A 450 33.72 -12.83 20.77
N PHE A 451 33.08 -14.02 20.68
CA PHE A 451 33.06 -15.01 21.75
C PHE A 451 33.55 -16.39 21.30
N ASP A 452 34.13 -16.51 20.09
CA ASP A 452 34.56 -17.78 19.49
C ASP A 452 33.45 -18.86 19.53
N ALA A 453 32.19 -18.42 19.35
CA ALA A 453 31.04 -19.26 19.45
C ALA A 453 30.99 -20.28 18.31
N VAL A 454 30.56 -21.50 18.59
CA VAL A 454 30.40 -22.58 17.62
C VAL A 454 28.92 -22.95 17.48
N PRO A 455 28.48 -23.44 16.30
CA PRO A 455 27.12 -23.93 16.14
C PRO A 455 26.84 -25.07 17.13
N HIS A 456 25.70 -24.99 17.81
CA HIS A 456 25.26 -26.09 18.69
C HIS A 456 24.97 -27.35 17.85
N PRO A 457 25.50 -28.50 18.17
CA PRO A 457 25.16 -29.74 17.46
C PRO A 457 23.68 -30.03 17.58
N MET A 458 23.03 -30.35 16.46
CA MET A 458 21.61 -30.71 16.41
C MET A 458 21.36 -32.08 17.06
#